data_49d8b60daa5bde0201b52202b7dcb5bb
#
_entry.id   49d8b60daa5bde0201b52202b7dcb5bb
#
_cell.length_a   1.000
_cell.length_b   1.000
_cell.length_c   1.000
_cell.angle_alpha   90.00
_cell.angle_beta   90.00
_cell.angle_gamma   90.00
#
_symmetry.space_group_name_H-M   'P 1'
#
loop_
_entity.id
_entity.type
_entity.pdbx_description
1 polymer ?
#
loop_
_entity_poly.entity_id
_entity_poly.type
_entity_poly.pdbx_seq_one_letter_code
_entity_poly.pdbx_strand_id
1 'polypeptide(L)'
;MREQVIPHKVGNRSGLAGQRRGGAATQKPARRESGSGAFASRVRALLGYLPAFLKFALAIVVGVLIFAGYRTAASASFFQVRTVEVQGTSRVSLDEVRALVRKEVEKTGVWKADLQGLNSRLEHLPWVRTAVVSRVLPDGIRVRIAERVPRVVVRTASGRFRWVDEDVVLLGEMLPTDQIPSFFLRGLNEEDSEIARQENRERLQKFMELQRDWDAAGLSERVSEVNLMDLRDVRVQLAGDNSQIEVRLGSRDQAERLKGALKALDGKAQASYGSLISYIDMNQGTRAIVGLTSGAHTTSAGGQPTTATGAPPTGPPSEKKVDHDLAANAARMKANPEVTGTLENKTKKDRSDRSTTAGNKSDKSQTTARRKQ
;
A
#
# COMPACT_ATOMS: atom_id res chain seq x y z
N MET A 1 34.47 32.64 -20.61
CA MET A 1 35.22 33.71 -21.23
C MET A 1 34.42 34.33 -22.37
N ARG A 2 33.84 35.50 -22.13
CA ARG A 2 33.46 36.51 -23.11
C ARG A 2 33.20 37.79 -22.33
N GLU A 3 34.12 38.73 -22.44
CA GLU A 3 34.10 40.07 -21.89
C GLU A 3 32.96 40.90 -22.47
N GLN A 4 32.31 41.71 -21.64
CA GLN A 4 31.50 42.82 -22.09
C GLN A 4 32.19 44.13 -21.75
N VAL A 5 32.47 44.86 -22.80
CA VAL A 5 33.09 46.16 -22.84
C VAL A 5 32.04 47.25 -22.59
N ILE A 6 32.31 48.15 -21.65
CA ILE A 6 31.56 49.37 -21.37
C ILE A 6 32.22 50.55 -22.11
N PRO A 7 31.48 51.39 -22.84
CA PRO A 7 32.08 52.62 -23.34
C PRO A 7 31.80 53.82 -22.42
N HIS A 8 32.86 54.45 -22.00
CA HIS A 8 32.87 55.76 -21.40
C HIS A 8 32.47 56.85 -22.40
N LYS A 9 31.70 57.86 -21.95
CA LYS A 9 31.47 59.10 -22.67
C LYS A 9 32.03 60.26 -21.88
N VAL A 10 33.02 60.82 -22.48
CA VAL A 10 33.79 62.02 -22.09
C VAL A 10 32.97 63.27 -22.34
N GLY A 11 33.08 64.21 -21.44
CA GLY A 11 32.48 65.52 -21.50
C GLY A 11 33.20 66.48 -22.44
N ASN A 12 32.57 67.53 -22.79
CA ASN A 12 33.29 68.72 -23.22
C ASN A 12 32.67 70.01 -22.71
N ARG A 13 33.57 70.82 -22.34
CA ARG A 13 33.48 72.18 -21.75
C ARG A 13 33.45 73.27 -22.80
N SER A 14 33.12 74.46 -22.28
CA SER A 14 33.47 75.77 -22.75
C SER A 14 32.42 76.45 -23.64
N GLY A 15 32.14 77.69 -23.49
CA GLY A 15 32.67 78.84 -22.72
C GLY A 15 31.96 80.07 -23.13
N LEU A 16 32.01 80.98 -22.21
CA LEU A 16 32.29 82.47 -22.32
C LEU A 16 31.32 83.36 -23.08
N ALA A 17 30.66 84.17 -22.34
CA ALA A 17 30.89 85.66 -22.23
C ALA A 17 30.18 86.55 -23.27
N GLY A 18 29.48 87.49 -22.80
CA GLY A 18 28.97 88.64 -23.57
C GLY A 18 28.05 89.52 -22.77
N GLN A 19 28.57 90.43 -22.09
CA GLN A 19 28.29 91.61 -21.43
C GLN A 19 27.48 92.63 -22.28
N ARG A 20 26.43 93.31 -21.76
CA ARG A 20 26.27 94.77 -21.58
C ARG A 20 24.80 95.23 -21.60
N ARG A 21 24.60 96.05 -20.54
CA ARG A 21 23.90 97.29 -20.43
C ARG A 21 22.43 97.40 -20.83
N GLY A 22 21.58 97.65 -19.86
CA GLY A 22 21.29 99.04 -19.35
C GLY A 22 19.92 99.48 -19.83
N GLY A 23 19.01 99.72 -18.99
CA GLY A 23 17.71 100.35 -19.29
C GLY A 23 16.76 100.34 -18.12
N ALA A 24 16.79 101.43 -17.46
CA ALA A 24 15.86 102.07 -16.57
C ALA A 24 14.52 101.44 -16.19
N ALA A 25 14.27 101.56 -14.93
CA ALA A 25 13.10 101.28 -14.13
C ALA A 25 11.79 101.87 -14.67
N THR A 26 10.73 101.05 -14.66
CA THR A 26 9.39 101.59 -14.44
C THR A 26 8.65 100.61 -13.51
N GLN A 27 8.48 101.00 -12.29
CA GLN A 27 7.62 100.33 -11.31
C GLN A 27 6.19 100.44 -11.75
N LYS A 28 5.57 99.26 -11.93
CA LYS A 28 4.13 99.16 -11.98
C LYS A 28 3.62 98.53 -10.68
N PRO A 29 2.50 99.02 -10.17
CA PRO A 29 2.02 98.65 -8.85
C PRO A 29 1.57 97.18 -8.80
N ALA A 30 1.91 96.59 -7.67
CA ALA A 30 1.49 95.22 -7.33
C ALA A 30 -0.05 95.06 -7.29
N ARG A 31 -0.60 94.41 -8.29
CA ARG A 31 -1.98 93.98 -8.24
C ARG A 31 -2.03 92.77 -7.33
N ARG A 32 -2.64 92.92 -6.16
CA ARG A 32 -3.04 91.77 -5.28
C ARG A 32 -3.96 90.90 -6.06
N GLU A 33 -3.43 89.76 -6.54
CA GLU A 33 -4.27 88.70 -7.03
C GLU A 33 -4.80 87.90 -5.83
N SER A 34 -6.09 88.02 -5.67
CA SER A 34 -6.89 87.27 -4.70
C SER A 34 -6.70 85.74 -4.93
N GLY A 35 -6.34 85.08 -3.82
CA GLY A 35 -5.96 83.67 -3.78
C GLY A 35 -7.05 82.58 -4.15
N SER A 36 -7.92 82.89 -5.15
CA SER A 36 -8.93 81.96 -5.64
C SER A 36 -8.52 81.14 -6.89
N GLY A 37 -7.40 81.53 -7.53
CA GLY A 37 -6.93 80.89 -8.74
C GLY A 37 -6.20 79.56 -8.53
N ALA A 38 -5.56 79.36 -7.38
CA ALA A 38 -4.75 78.19 -7.10
C ALA A 38 -5.60 76.95 -6.78
N PHE A 39 -6.81 77.13 -6.29
CA PHE A 39 -7.73 76.04 -6.04
C PHE A 39 -8.38 75.58 -7.35
N ALA A 40 -8.75 76.51 -8.21
CA ALA A 40 -9.35 76.21 -9.51
C ALA A 40 -8.37 75.54 -10.49
N SER A 41 -7.10 75.88 -10.45
CA SER A 41 -6.08 75.25 -11.27
C SER A 41 -5.78 73.79 -10.80
N ARG A 42 -5.75 73.56 -9.50
CA ARG A 42 -5.59 72.18 -8.91
C ARG A 42 -6.82 71.30 -9.24
N VAL A 43 -8.02 71.84 -9.18
CA VAL A 43 -9.25 71.11 -9.54
C VAL A 43 -9.27 70.82 -11.04
N ARG A 44 -8.85 71.71 -11.93
CA ARG A 44 -8.73 71.45 -13.36
C ARG A 44 -7.66 70.42 -13.70
N ALA A 45 -6.54 70.43 -13.00
CA ALA A 45 -5.50 69.39 -13.15
C ALA A 45 -5.99 68.03 -12.69
N LEU A 46 -6.75 67.94 -11.59
CA LEU A 46 -7.42 66.76 -11.14
C LEU A 46 -8.49 66.26 -12.10
N LEU A 47 -9.29 67.17 -12.70
CA LEU A 47 -10.27 66.81 -13.73
C LEU A 47 -9.60 66.26 -15.01
N GLY A 48 -8.37 66.66 -15.34
CA GLY A 48 -7.59 66.12 -16.45
C GLY A 48 -7.25 64.63 -16.34
N TYR A 49 -7.13 64.15 -15.11
CA TYR A 49 -6.90 62.72 -14.83
C TYR A 49 -8.22 61.92 -14.75
N LEU A 50 -9.36 62.56 -14.70
CA LEU A 50 -10.68 61.92 -14.60
C LEU A 50 -10.89 60.87 -15.70
N PRO A 51 -10.62 61.14 -17.02
CA PRO A 51 -10.81 60.11 -18.07
C PRO A 51 -9.84 58.96 -17.95
N ALA A 52 -8.62 59.15 -17.46
CA ALA A 52 -7.67 58.08 -17.19
C ALA A 52 -8.13 57.23 -16.01
N PHE A 53 -8.58 57.85 -14.94
CA PHE A 53 -9.12 57.17 -13.74
C PHE A 53 -10.41 56.40 -14.11
N LEU A 54 -11.26 56.96 -14.94
CA LEU A 54 -12.51 56.27 -15.42
C LEU A 54 -12.16 55.02 -16.25
N LYS A 55 -11.16 55.11 -17.15
CA LYS A 55 -10.67 53.96 -17.92
C LYS A 55 -10.09 52.87 -17.02
N PHE A 56 -9.33 53.25 -16.00
CA PHE A 56 -8.74 52.31 -15.04
C PHE A 56 -9.81 51.69 -14.15
N ALA A 57 -10.78 52.49 -13.68
CA ALA A 57 -11.95 51.94 -12.95
C ALA A 57 -12.77 50.97 -13.80
N LEU A 58 -13.01 51.33 -15.08
CA LEU A 58 -13.70 50.47 -16.02
C LEU A 58 -12.93 49.13 -16.24
N ALA A 59 -11.60 49.21 -16.40
CA ALA A 59 -10.76 48.01 -16.54
C ALA A 59 -10.83 47.11 -15.30
N ILE A 60 -10.84 47.69 -14.09
CA ILE A 60 -11.02 46.93 -12.84
C ILE A 60 -12.41 46.29 -12.81
N VAL A 61 -13.48 47.04 -13.15
CA VAL A 61 -14.83 46.48 -13.16
C VAL A 61 -14.97 45.33 -14.17
N VAL A 62 -14.40 45.48 -15.37
CA VAL A 62 -14.38 44.43 -16.38
C VAL A 62 -13.56 43.22 -15.85
N GLY A 63 -12.42 43.44 -15.24
CA GLY A 63 -11.62 42.38 -14.63
C GLY A 63 -12.37 41.63 -13.52
N VAL A 64 -13.08 42.36 -12.65
CA VAL A 64 -13.94 41.77 -11.61
C VAL A 64 -15.10 40.99 -12.19
N LEU A 65 -15.75 41.51 -13.23
CA LEU A 65 -16.84 40.80 -13.90
C LEU A 65 -16.38 39.54 -14.61
N ILE A 66 -15.21 39.58 -15.27
CA ILE A 66 -14.60 38.38 -15.88
C ILE A 66 -14.25 37.37 -14.80
N PHE A 67 -13.63 37.81 -13.70
CA PHE A 67 -13.28 36.93 -12.57
C PHE A 67 -14.51 36.33 -11.89
N ALA A 68 -15.56 37.15 -11.65
CA ALA A 68 -16.82 36.70 -11.09
C ALA A 68 -17.54 35.73 -12.03
N GLY A 69 -17.57 36.04 -13.31
CA GLY A 69 -18.13 35.18 -14.36
C GLY A 69 -17.39 33.83 -14.45
N TYR A 70 -16.05 33.87 -14.42
CA TYR A 70 -15.24 32.67 -14.36
C TYR A 70 -15.52 31.84 -13.10
N ARG A 71 -15.58 32.50 -11.92
CA ARG A 71 -15.85 31.80 -10.65
C ARG A 71 -17.25 31.17 -10.62
N THR A 72 -18.28 31.86 -11.12
CA THR A 72 -19.64 31.31 -11.19
C THR A 72 -19.75 30.20 -12.24
N ALA A 73 -19.11 30.34 -13.38
CA ALA A 73 -19.07 29.29 -14.41
C ALA A 73 -18.31 28.04 -13.88
N ALA A 74 -17.19 28.22 -13.18
CA ALA A 74 -16.42 27.12 -12.62
C ALA A 74 -17.13 26.38 -11.46
N SER A 75 -18.11 27.00 -10.81
CA SER A 75 -18.95 26.41 -9.76
C SER A 75 -20.35 26.02 -10.25
N ALA A 76 -20.65 26.25 -11.53
CA ALA A 76 -21.94 25.88 -12.08
C ALA A 76 -22.14 24.35 -12.05
N SER A 77 -23.37 23.93 -11.80
CA SER A 77 -23.81 22.52 -11.83
C SER A 77 -23.49 21.80 -13.15
N PHE A 78 -23.15 22.56 -14.19
CA PHE A 78 -22.69 22.09 -15.49
C PHE A 78 -21.35 21.33 -15.44
N PHE A 79 -20.47 21.66 -14.50
CA PHE A 79 -19.19 20.98 -14.31
C PHE A 79 -19.17 19.99 -13.13
N GLN A 80 -20.33 19.68 -12.58
CA GLN A 80 -20.46 18.59 -11.62
C GLN A 80 -20.27 17.25 -12.34
N VAL A 81 -19.55 16.31 -11.69
CA VAL A 81 -19.34 14.99 -12.28
C VAL A 81 -20.63 14.20 -12.35
N ARG A 82 -21.09 13.96 -13.57
CA ARG A 82 -22.25 13.10 -13.86
C ARG A 82 -21.81 11.74 -14.36
N THR A 83 -20.74 11.71 -15.16
CA THR A 83 -20.29 10.49 -15.81
C THR A 83 -18.91 10.09 -15.31
N VAL A 84 -18.77 8.85 -14.81
CA VAL A 84 -17.48 8.23 -14.49
C VAL A 84 -17.35 6.99 -15.37
N GLU A 85 -16.50 7.10 -16.39
CA GLU A 85 -16.19 6.02 -17.31
C GLU A 85 -14.95 5.28 -16.80
N VAL A 86 -15.06 3.98 -16.54
CA VAL A 86 -13.94 3.12 -16.10
C VAL A 86 -13.69 2.08 -17.16
N GLN A 87 -12.42 1.93 -17.55
CA GLN A 87 -11.98 0.99 -18.59
C GLN A 87 -10.78 0.19 -18.09
N GLY A 88 -10.65 -1.05 -18.56
CA GLY A 88 -9.48 -1.91 -18.31
C GLY A 88 -9.54 -2.69 -16.99
N THR A 89 -10.74 -2.88 -16.43
CA THR A 89 -10.93 -3.67 -15.19
C THR A 89 -11.57 -5.01 -15.50
N SER A 90 -11.03 -6.06 -14.88
CA SER A 90 -11.60 -7.40 -14.84
C SER A 90 -11.70 -7.95 -13.41
N ARG A 91 -10.73 -7.66 -12.58
CA ARG A 91 -10.63 -8.05 -11.16
C ARG A 91 -10.96 -6.91 -10.21
N VAL A 92 -10.67 -5.67 -10.61
CA VAL A 92 -10.98 -4.49 -9.83
C VAL A 92 -12.48 -4.21 -9.90
N SER A 93 -13.11 -3.98 -8.75
CA SER A 93 -14.53 -3.62 -8.70
C SER A 93 -14.79 -2.26 -9.34
N LEU A 94 -15.61 -2.26 -10.41
CA LEU A 94 -16.05 -1.03 -11.09
C LEU A 94 -16.72 -0.05 -10.12
N ASP A 95 -17.50 -0.59 -9.18
CA ASP A 95 -18.24 0.24 -8.24
C ASP A 95 -17.34 0.85 -7.18
N GLU A 96 -16.30 0.14 -6.75
CA GLU A 96 -15.28 0.65 -5.84
C GLU A 96 -14.52 1.82 -6.48
N VAL A 97 -14.06 1.65 -7.72
CA VAL A 97 -13.39 2.71 -8.49
C VAL A 97 -14.31 3.93 -8.67
N ARG A 98 -15.55 3.71 -9.08
CA ARG A 98 -16.53 4.79 -9.24
C ARG A 98 -16.81 5.53 -7.94
N ALA A 99 -16.97 4.79 -6.83
CA ALA A 99 -17.20 5.36 -5.51
C ALA A 99 -16.02 6.22 -5.06
N LEU A 100 -14.78 5.73 -5.25
CA LEU A 100 -13.55 6.45 -4.92
C LEU A 100 -13.45 7.74 -5.72
N VAL A 101 -13.66 7.68 -7.04
CA VAL A 101 -13.64 8.85 -7.92
C VAL A 101 -14.73 9.85 -7.54
N ARG A 102 -15.98 9.41 -7.36
CA ARG A 102 -17.10 10.29 -6.98
C ARG A 102 -16.84 11.01 -5.68
N LYS A 103 -16.39 10.29 -4.65
CA LYS A 103 -16.07 10.86 -3.32
C LYS A 103 -15.06 12.01 -3.40
N GLU A 104 -14.06 11.89 -4.28
CA GLU A 104 -13.02 12.91 -4.44
C GLU A 104 -13.50 14.12 -5.24
N VAL A 105 -14.31 13.87 -6.26
CA VAL A 105 -14.68 14.90 -7.23
C VAL A 105 -15.99 15.60 -6.88
N GLU A 106 -16.81 15.01 -6.02
CA GLU A 106 -18.11 15.54 -5.60
C GLU A 106 -18.01 16.98 -5.05
N LYS A 107 -16.96 17.26 -4.28
CA LYS A 107 -16.73 18.58 -3.67
C LYS A 107 -16.07 19.60 -4.59
N THR A 108 -15.28 19.13 -5.56
CA THR A 108 -14.42 20.00 -6.37
C THR A 108 -14.92 20.19 -7.81
N GLY A 109 -15.79 19.30 -8.29
CA GLY A 109 -16.22 19.24 -9.69
C GLY A 109 -15.09 18.77 -10.62
N VAL A 110 -15.43 18.50 -11.90
CA VAL A 110 -14.50 17.98 -12.91
C VAL A 110 -13.28 18.88 -13.08
N TRP A 111 -13.52 20.21 -13.06
CA TRP A 111 -12.48 21.18 -13.39
C TRP A 111 -11.37 21.31 -12.35
N LYS A 112 -11.73 21.28 -11.08
CA LYS A 112 -10.79 21.43 -9.95
C LYS A 112 -10.34 20.10 -9.34
N ALA A 113 -10.78 18.98 -9.91
CA ALA A 113 -10.41 17.66 -9.43
C ALA A 113 -8.89 17.46 -9.46
N ASP A 114 -8.33 16.94 -8.37
CA ASP A 114 -6.93 16.50 -8.29
C ASP A 114 -6.79 15.13 -8.95
N LEU A 115 -6.47 15.13 -10.25
CA LEU A 115 -6.32 13.89 -11.02
C LEU A 115 -5.08 13.11 -10.60
N GLN A 116 -4.02 13.79 -10.14
CA GLN A 116 -2.80 13.13 -9.71
C GLN A 116 -3.00 12.41 -8.38
N GLY A 117 -3.67 13.06 -7.44
CA GLY A 117 -4.08 12.42 -6.19
C GLY A 117 -5.02 11.23 -6.41
N LEU A 118 -5.92 11.33 -7.39
CA LEU A 118 -6.79 10.21 -7.80
C LEU A 118 -5.99 9.05 -8.41
N ASN A 119 -5.02 9.31 -9.30
CA ASN A 119 -4.15 8.28 -9.84
C ASN A 119 -3.45 7.52 -8.72
N SER A 120 -2.78 8.26 -7.82
CA SER A 120 -2.05 7.64 -6.70
C SER A 120 -2.97 6.79 -5.82
N ARG A 121 -4.18 7.25 -5.52
CA ARG A 121 -5.14 6.47 -4.71
C ARG A 121 -5.61 5.21 -5.41
N LEU A 122 -5.85 5.28 -6.72
CA LEU A 122 -6.23 4.11 -7.52
C LEU A 122 -5.08 3.10 -7.60
N GLU A 123 -3.83 3.56 -7.71
CA GLU A 123 -2.63 2.71 -7.72
C GLU A 123 -2.33 2.05 -6.37
N HIS A 124 -2.93 2.52 -5.28
CA HIS A 124 -2.89 1.83 -3.98
C HIS A 124 -3.84 0.63 -3.90
N LEU A 125 -4.76 0.47 -4.85
CA LEU A 125 -5.58 -0.74 -4.91
C LEU A 125 -4.70 -1.93 -5.33
N PRO A 126 -4.76 -3.07 -4.61
CA PRO A 126 -3.82 -4.18 -4.83
C PRO A 126 -3.76 -4.68 -6.26
N TRP A 127 -4.89 -4.71 -6.96
CA TRP A 127 -4.99 -5.20 -8.34
C TRP A 127 -4.59 -4.17 -9.40
N VAL A 128 -4.37 -2.92 -9.03
CA VAL A 128 -4.03 -1.84 -9.97
C VAL A 128 -2.51 -1.73 -10.10
N ARG A 129 -2.00 -1.89 -11.34
CA ARG A 129 -0.60 -1.63 -11.65
C ARG A 129 -0.38 -0.15 -11.94
N THR A 130 -1.21 0.41 -12.80
CA THR A 130 -1.21 1.84 -13.14
C THR A 130 -2.64 2.32 -13.40
N ALA A 131 -2.90 3.57 -13.04
CA ALA A 131 -4.14 4.23 -13.33
C ALA A 131 -3.87 5.53 -14.09
N VAL A 132 -4.72 5.86 -15.05
CA VAL A 132 -4.67 7.13 -15.78
C VAL A 132 -6.05 7.75 -15.70
N VAL A 133 -6.16 8.85 -14.96
CA VAL A 133 -7.39 9.62 -14.83
C VAL A 133 -7.33 10.83 -15.74
N SER A 134 -8.38 11.04 -16.54
CA SER A 134 -8.49 12.15 -17.47
C SER A 134 -9.88 12.79 -17.39
N ARG A 135 -9.94 14.10 -17.67
CA ARG A 135 -11.21 14.83 -17.75
C ARG A 135 -11.86 14.59 -19.11
N VAL A 136 -13.16 14.35 -19.09
CA VAL A 136 -14.02 14.32 -20.26
C VAL A 136 -15.02 15.45 -20.09
N LEU A 137 -14.69 16.61 -20.67
CA LEU A 137 -15.52 17.78 -20.53
C LEU A 137 -16.87 17.58 -21.23
N PRO A 138 -17.95 18.15 -20.69
CA PRO A 138 -17.98 19.12 -19.59
C PRO A 138 -18.07 18.48 -18.18
N ASP A 139 -18.59 17.26 -18.03
CA ASP A 139 -19.09 16.70 -16.79
C ASP A 139 -18.62 15.26 -16.51
N GLY A 140 -17.58 14.80 -17.21
CA GLY A 140 -17.09 13.43 -17.12
C GLY A 140 -15.66 13.30 -16.61
N ILE A 141 -15.39 12.14 -16.02
CA ILE A 141 -14.05 11.63 -15.73
C ILE A 141 -13.90 10.26 -16.34
N ARG A 142 -12.80 10.05 -17.05
CA ARG A 142 -12.41 8.75 -17.58
C ARG A 142 -11.22 8.23 -16.81
N VAL A 143 -11.37 7.00 -16.33
CA VAL A 143 -10.34 6.23 -15.64
C VAL A 143 -9.94 5.05 -16.52
N ARG A 144 -8.67 4.94 -16.84
CA ARG A 144 -8.10 3.77 -17.50
C ARG A 144 -7.21 3.06 -16.50
N ILE A 145 -7.47 1.80 -16.27
CA ILE A 145 -6.73 0.96 -15.33
C ILE A 145 -6.00 -0.12 -16.10
N ALA A 146 -4.71 -0.27 -15.81
CA ALA A 146 -3.98 -1.48 -16.16
C ALA A 146 -3.86 -2.33 -14.91
N GLU A 147 -4.47 -3.50 -14.94
CA GLU A 147 -4.44 -4.43 -13.81
C GLU A 147 -3.11 -5.20 -13.73
N ARG A 148 -2.75 -5.61 -12.53
CA ARG A 148 -1.62 -6.51 -12.27
C ARG A 148 -1.97 -7.93 -12.71
N VAL A 149 -0.99 -8.60 -13.29
CA VAL A 149 -1.15 -9.99 -13.73
C VAL A 149 -0.74 -10.91 -12.59
N PRO A 150 -1.66 -11.72 -12.04
CA PRO A 150 -1.31 -12.70 -11.01
C PRO A 150 -0.38 -13.75 -11.57
N ARG A 151 0.62 -14.18 -10.79
CA ARG A 151 1.61 -15.20 -11.17
C ARG A 151 1.51 -16.44 -10.30
N VAL A 152 1.47 -16.24 -8.99
CA VAL A 152 1.55 -17.31 -8.01
C VAL A 152 0.51 -17.10 -6.92
N VAL A 153 -0.01 -18.18 -6.37
CA VAL A 153 -0.82 -18.13 -5.15
C VAL A 153 0.06 -18.45 -3.96
N VAL A 154 0.03 -17.57 -2.96
CA VAL A 154 0.75 -17.74 -1.71
C VAL A 154 -0.20 -18.03 -0.56
N ARG A 155 0.23 -18.89 0.35
CA ARG A 155 -0.40 -19.05 1.65
C ARG A 155 0.26 -18.11 2.64
N THR A 156 -0.48 -17.12 3.12
CA THR A 156 -0.02 -16.13 4.11
C THR A 156 0.16 -16.74 5.51
N ALA A 157 0.82 -16.02 6.40
CA ALA A 157 0.96 -16.44 7.81
C ALA A 157 -0.41 -16.61 8.50
N SER A 158 -1.43 -15.85 8.08
CA SER A 158 -2.82 -15.99 8.55
C SER A 158 -3.56 -17.21 7.95
N GLY A 159 -2.91 -18.01 7.09
CA GLY A 159 -3.48 -19.18 6.46
C GLY A 159 -4.36 -18.89 5.24
N ARG A 160 -4.49 -17.64 4.81
CA ARG A 160 -5.28 -17.25 3.63
C ARG A 160 -4.47 -17.40 2.35
N PHE A 161 -5.17 -17.72 1.25
CA PHE A 161 -4.57 -17.82 -0.08
C PHE A 161 -4.76 -16.52 -0.84
N ARG A 162 -3.64 -15.92 -1.27
CA ARG A 162 -3.64 -14.66 -2.02
C ARG A 162 -2.79 -14.77 -3.27
N TRP A 163 -3.21 -14.04 -4.29
CA TRP A 163 -2.42 -13.89 -5.51
C TRP A 163 -1.23 -12.95 -5.29
N VAL A 164 -0.14 -13.23 -5.96
CA VAL A 164 1.08 -12.41 -6.02
C VAL A 164 1.45 -12.21 -7.49
N ASP A 165 1.86 -10.99 -7.83
CA ASP A 165 2.37 -10.67 -9.16
C ASP A 165 3.89 -10.84 -9.28
N GLU A 166 4.45 -10.45 -10.43
CA GLU A 166 5.88 -10.51 -10.69
C GLU A 166 6.72 -9.53 -9.84
N ASP A 167 6.12 -8.45 -9.36
CA ASP A 167 6.75 -7.45 -8.49
C ASP A 167 6.67 -7.82 -7.00
N VAL A 168 6.14 -9.03 -6.71
CA VAL A 168 5.90 -9.55 -5.33
C VAL A 168 4.86 -8.73 -4.56
N VAL A 169 3.95 -8.08 -5.26
CA VAL A 169 2.82 -7.40 -4.64
C VAL A 169 1.71 -8.39 -4.32
N LEU A 170 1.28 -8.41 -3.06
CA LEU A 170 0.14 -9.20 -2.61
C LEU A 170 -1.16 -8.59 -3.17
N LEU A 171 -1.79 -9.30 -4.08
CA LEU A 171 -3.06 -8.92 -4.71
C LEU A 171 -4.27 -9.29 -3.81
N GLY A 172 -5.42 -9.55 -4.38
CA GLY A 172 -6.60 -10.03 -3.67
C GLY A 172 -6.51 -11.49 -3.23
N GLU A 173 -7.48 -11.90 -2.43
CA GLU A 173 -7.63 -13.29 -2.06
C GLU A 173 -8.04 -14.12 -3.29
N MET A 174 -7.62 -15.40 -3.28
CA MET A 174 -8.03 -16.37 -4.29
C MET A 174 -9.53 -16.65 -4.12
N LEU A 175 -10.28 -16.53 -5.19
CA LEU A 175 -11.72 -16.81 -5.21
C LEU A 175 -11.98 -18.29 -5.50
N PRO A 176 -13.10 -18.86 -5.04
CA PRO A 176 -13.49 -20.24 -5.36
C PRO A 176 -13.66 -20.51 -6.86
N THR A 177 -13.86 -19.45 -7.65
CA THR A 177 -14.00 -19.50 -9.11
C THR A 177 -12.66 -19.46 -9.84
N ASP A 178 -11.57 -19.18 -9.14
CA ASP A 178 -10.25 -19.15 -9.74
C ASP A 178 -9.73 -20.53 -10.05
N GLN A 179 -8.88 -20.63 -11.07
CA GLN A 179 -8.19 -21.88 -11.37
C GLN A 179 -7.20 -22.19 -10.25
N ILE A 180 -7.34 -23.36 -9.64
CA ILE A 180 -6.47 -23.83 -8.57
C ILE A 180 -5.12 -24.22 -9.18
N PRO A 181 -4.00 -23.62 -8.72
CA PRO A 181 -2.66 -24.05 -9.15
C PRO A 181 -2.35 -25.44 -8.59
N SER A 182 -1.39 -26.13 -9.22
CA SER A 182 -0.97 -27.48 -8.77
C SER A 182 -0.46 -27.47 -7.34
N PHE A 183 0.24 -26.40 -6.94
CA PHE A 183 0.73 -26.21 -5.57
C PHE A 183 0.88 -24.73 -5.22
N PHE A 184 0.97 -24.45 -3.94
CA PHE A 184 1.02 -23.09 -3.38
C PHE A 184 2.40 -22.75 -2.88
N LEU A 185 2.75 -21.45 -2.91
CA LEU A 185 3.95 -20.93 -2.26
C LEU A 185 3.67 -20.60 -0.78
N ARG A 186 4.60 -20.91 0.10
CA ARG A 186 4.62 -20.49 1.49
C ARG A 186 5.97 -19.90 1.86
N GLY A 187 5.99 -19.01 2.86
CA GLY A 187 7.23 -18.49 3.45
C GLY A 187 7.70 -17.18 2.85
N LEU A 188 6.79 -16.38 2.24
CA LEU A 188 7.08 -14.99 1.96
C LEU A 188 7.21 -14.21 3.26
N ASN A 189 8.12 -13.25 3.29
CA ASN A 189 8.25 -12.29 4.37
C ASN A 189 7.20 -11.19 4.18
N GLU A 190 6.29 -11.05 5.14
CA GLU A 190 5.17 -10.10 5.08
C GLU A 190 5.55 -8.69 5.60
N GLU A 191 6.81 -8.47 5.96
CA GLU A 191 7.29 -7.16 6.37
C GLU A 191 7.35 -6.19 5.18
N ASP A 192 6.98 -4.93 5.42
CA ASP A 192 7.10 -3.87 4.42
C ASP A 192 8.49 -3.22 4.48
N SER A 193 9.50 -3.97 4.03
CA SER A 193 10.89 -3.51 3.93
C SER A 193 11.50 -3.85 2.57
N GLU A 194 12.51 -3.08 2.13
CA GLU A 194 13.21 -3.39 0.89
C GLU A 194 13.96 -4.72 0.95
N ILE A 195 14.44 -5.10 2.14
CA ILE A 195 15.10 -6.37 2.36
C ILE A 195 14.09 -7.51 2.15
N ALA A 196 12.91 -7.42 2.77
CA ALA A 196 11.85 -8.40 2.60
C ALA A 196 11.38 -8.51 1.13
N ARG A 197 11.27 -7.39 0.44
CA ARG A 197 10.92 -7.38 -1.00
C ARG A 197 11.98 -8.07 -1.84
N GLN A 198 13.27 -7.85 -1.56
CA GLN A 198 14.36 -8.51 -2.27
C GLN A 198 14.37 -10.02 -2.01
N GLU A 199 14.28 -10.44 -0.74
CA GLU A 199 14.18 -11.85 -0.37
C GLU A 199 12.98 -12.53 -1.04
N ASN A 200 11.84 -11.85 -1.06
CA ASN A 200 10.63 -12.38 -1.68
C ASN A 200 10.75 -12.52 -3.21
N ARG A 201 11.49 -11.61 -3.88
CA ARG A 201 11.79 -11.78 -5.31
C ARG A 201 12.60 -13.04 -5.56
N GLU A 202 13.61 -13.32 -4.74
CA GLU A 202 14.41 -14.53 -4.84
C GLU A 202 13.59 -15.79 -4.59
N ARG A 203 12.69 -15.76 -3.59
CA ARG A 203 11.75 -16.85 -3.30
C ARG A 203 10.78 -17.09 -4.45
N LEU A 204 10.23 -16.01 -5.03
CA LEU A 204 9.33 -16.12 -6.18
C LEU A 204 10.04 -16.69 -7.41
N GLN A 205 11.25 -16.22 -7.71
CA GLN A 205 12.06 -16.76 -8.80
C GLN A 205 12.33 -18.26 -8.61
N LYS A 206 12.73 -18.64 -7.39
CA LYS A 206 12.95 -20.05 -7.04
C LYS A 206 11.68 -20.88 -7.17
N PHE A 207 10.55 -20.37 -6.74
CA PHE A 207 9.27 -21.04 -6.90
C PHE A 207 8.94 -21.29 -8.38
N MET A 208 9.11 -20.30 -9.23
CA MET A 208 8.84 -20.42 -10.68
C MET A 208 9.81 -21.41 -11.36
N GLU A 209 11.06 -21.47 -10.90
CA GLU A 209 12.03 -22.49 -11.32
C GLU A 209 11.55 -23.88 -10.96
N LEU A 210 11.20 -24.09 -9.69
CA LEU A 210 10.69 -25.37 -9.19
C LEU A 210 9.41 -25.81 -9.92
N GLN A 211 8.50 -24.89 -10.15
CA GLN A 211 7.26 -25.15 -10.87
C GLN A 211 7.54 -25.67 -12.28
N ARG A 212 8.38 -24.97 -13.03
CA ARG A 212 8.76 -25.38 -14.38
C ARG A 212 9.43 -26.76 -14.40
N ASP A 213 10.38 -26.99 -13.48
CA ASP A 213 11.16 -28.22 -13.43
C ASP A 213 10.28 -29.43 -13.01
N TRP A 214 9.34 -29.22 -12.09
CA TRP A 214 8.41 -30.25 -11.62
C TRP A 214 7.28 -30.50 -12.59
N ASP A 215 6.78 -29.48 -13.30
CA ASP A 215 5.82 -29.66 -14.40
C ASP A 215 6.44 -30.52 -15.51
N ALA A 216 7.69 -30.23 -15.89
CA ALA A 216 8.41 -31.01 -16.89
C ALA A 216 8.68 -32.47 -16.45
N ALA A 217 8.84 -32.70 -15.14
CA ALA A 217 9.04 -34.03 -14.56
C ALA A 217 7.76 -34.77 -14.17
N GLY A 218 6.58 -34.12 -14.31
CA GLY A 218 5.27 -34.71 -13.91
C GLY A 218 5.13 -34.85 -12.38
N LEU A 219 5.78 -34.03 -11.61
CA LEU A 219 5.82 -34.08 -10.15
C LEU A 219 4.85 -33.09 -9.49
N SER A 220 4.39 -32.08 -10.20
CA SER A 220 3.61 -30.95 -9.66
C SER A 220 2.32 -31.39 -8.96
N GLU A 221 1.63 -32.40 -9.47
CA GLU A 221 0.40 -32.91 -8.88
C GLU A 221 0.59 -33.69 -7.57
N ARG A 222 1.84 -34.09 -7.28
CA ARG A 222 2.21 -34.78 -6.03
C ARG A 222 2.51 -33.83 -4.88
N VAL A 223 2.51 -32.53 -5.14
CA VAL A 223 2.86 -31.44 -4.21
C VAL A 223 1.64 -30.57 -3.97
N SER A 224 1.40 -30.19 -2.73
CA SER A 224 0.34 -29.24 -2.38
C SER A 224 0.88 -27.87 -2.01
N GLU A 225 2.06 -27.82 -1.35
CA GLU A 225 2.66 -26.56 -0.87
C GLU A 225 4.18 -26.64 -0.90
N VAL A 226 4.83 -25.54 -1.28
CA VAL A 226 6.29 -25.36 -1.23
C VAL A 226 6.62 -24.26 -0.25
N ASN A 227 7.38 -24.56 0.77
CA ASN A 227 7.87 -23.61 1.75
C ASN A 227 9.29 -23.14 1.38
N LEU A 228 9.42 -21.85 1.07
CA LEU A 228 10.66 -21.18 0.69
C LEU A 228 11.08 -20.12 1.72
N MET A 229 10.69 -20.31 2.98
CA MET A 229 11.16 -19.41 4.05
C MET A 229 12.69 -19.39 4.13
N ASP A 230 13.31 -20.56 3.97
CA ASP A 230 14.75 -20.72 3.81
C ASP A 230 15.06 -21.38 2.45
N LEU A 231 15.71 -20.63 1.55
CA LEU A 231 16.11 -21.13 0.23
C LEU A 231 17.19 -22.22 0.29
N ARG A 232 17.85 -22.39 1.45
CA ARG A 232 18.82 -23.45 1.66
C ARG A 232 18.19 -24.75 2.11
N ASP A 233 16.96 -24.69 2.65
CA ASP A 233 16.20 -25.83 3.12
C ASP A 233 14.77 -25.82 2.54
N VAL A 234 14.67 -26.01 1.21
CA VAL A 234 13.38 -26.10 0.51
C VAL A 234 12.58 -27.28 1.06
N ARG A 235 11.36 -27.01 1.51
CA ARG A 235 10.45 -28.00 2.06
C ARG A 235 9.17 -28.07 1.27
N VAL A 236 8.63 -29.25 1.16
CA VAL A 236 7.46 -29.53 0.32
C VAL A 236 6.44 -30.31 1.13
N GLN A 237 5.20 -29.87 1.10
CA GLN A 237 4.09 -30.67 1.59
C GLN A 237 3.54 -31.50 0.44
N LEU A 238 3.35 -32.78 0.63
CA LEU A 238 2.79 -33.64 -0.41
C LEU A 238 1.28 -33.41 -0.59
N ALA A 239 0.74 -33.85 -1.70
CA ALA A 239 -0.69 -33.77 -2.03
C ALA A 239 -1.42 -35.08 -1.74
N GLY A 240 -2.76 -35.00 -1.70
CA GLY A 240 -3.65 -36.18 -1.57
C GLY A 240 -3.54 -36.86 -0.22
N ASP A 241 -3.55 -38.19 -0.23
CA ASP A 241 -3.54 -39.03 0.97
C ASP A 241 -2.25 -38.85 1.82
N ASN A 242 -1.21 -38.31 1.22
CA ASN A 242 0.08 -38.05 1.86
C ASN A 242 0.23 -36.59 2.33
N SER A 243 -0.86 -35.82 2.41
CA SER A 243 -0.85 -34.40 2.70
C SER A 243 -0.28 -34.05 4.09
N GLN A 244 -0.13 -35.00 5.01
CA GLN A 244 0.53 -34.82 6.30
C GLN A 244 2.05 -34.92 6.22
N ILE A 245 2.64 -35.39 5.09
CA ILE A 245 4.06 -35.65 4.96
C ILE A 245 4.79 -34.42 4.42
N GLU A 246 5.76 -33.94 5.18
CA GLU A 246 6.71 -32.92 4.75
C GLU A 246 7.97 -33.58 4.16
N VAL A 247 8.38 -33.15 2.97
CA VAL A 247 9.65 -33.57 2.36
C VAL A 247 10.64 -32.41 2.39
N ARG A 248 11.81 -32.64 2.99
CA ARG A 248 12.94 -31.69 3.04
C ARG A 248 13.88 -31.97 1.90
N LEU A 249 13.97 -31.04 0.97
CA LEU A 249 14.74 -31.21 -0.27
C LEU A 249 16.12 -30.52 -0.22
N GLY A 250 16.30 -29.56 0.71
CA GLY A 250 17.52 -28.78 0.78
C GLY A 250 17.65 -27.81 -0.41
N SER A 251 18.91 -27.43 -0.74
CA SER A 251 19.20 -26.33 -1.67
C SER A 251 19.47 -26.76 -3.11
N ARG A 252 19.66 -28.05 -3.41
CA ARG A 252 20.12 -28.55 -4.73
C ARG A 252 19.29 -29.75 -5.19
N ASP A 253 19.21 -29.93 -6.51
CA ASP A 253 18.66 -31.12 -7.16
C ASP A 253 17.24 -31.48 -6.66
N GLN A 254 16.39 -30.43 -6.42
CA GLN A 254 15.11 -30.61 -5.77
C GLN A 254 14.19 -31.57 -6.52
N ALA A 255 14.21 -31.57 -7.86
CA ALA A 255 13.39 -32.47 -8.66
C ALA A 255 13.79 -33.94 -8.47
N GLU A 256 15.09 -34.25 -8.51
CA GLU A 256 15.60 -35.60 -8.30
C GLU A 256 15.40 -36.07 -6.85
N ARG A 257 15.55 -35.19 -5.89
CA ARG A 257 15.32 -35.49 -4.48
C ARG A 257 13.84 -35.72 -4.19
N LEU A 258 12.95 -34.91 -4.78
CA LEU A 258 11.50 -35.12 -4.67
C LEU A 258 11.10 -36.50 -5.27
N LYS A 259 11.62 -36.82 -6.45
CA LYS A 259 11.41 -38.12 -7.09
C LYS A 259 11.92 -39.28 -6.23
N GLY A 260 13.11 -39.11 -5.63
CA GLY A 260 13.68 -40.07 -4.68
C GLY A 260 12.82 -40.26 -3.42
N ALA A 261 12.32 -39.16 -2.85
CA ALA A 261 11.41 -39.20 -1.71
C ALA A 261 10.09 -39.89 -2.01
N LEU A 262 9.48 -39.58 -3.15
CA LEU A 262 8.23 -40.24 -3.60
C LEU A 262 8.44 -41.74 -3.82
N LYS A 263 9.55 -42.15 -4.46
CA LYS A 263 9.91 -43.58 -4.64
C LYS A 263 10.11 -44.27 -3.28
N ALA A 264 10.77 -43.62 -2.33
CA ALA A 264 10.96 -44.16 -0.99
C ALA A 264 9.63 -44.31 -0.24
N LEU A 265 8.72 -43.33 -0.41
CA LEU A 265 7.38 -43.37 0.16
C LEU A 265 6.54 -44.50 -0.44
N ASP A 266 6.49 -44.61 -1.76
CA ASP A 266 5.72 -45.66 -2.45
C ASP A 266 6.21 -47.05 -2.06
N GLY A 267 7.54 -47.24 -1.88
CA GLY A 267 8.12 -48.49 -1.40
C GLY A 267 7.81 -48.80 0.07
N LYS A 268 7.47 -47.82 0.88
CA LYS A 268 7.16 -47.97 2.30
C LYS A 268 5.68 -47.85 2.65
N ALA A 269 4.84 -47.43 1.71
CA ALA A 269 3.41 -47.24 1.92
C ALA A 269 2.73 -48.58 2.34
N GLN A 270 3.26 -49.70 1.91
CA GLN A 270 2.77 -51.05 2.26
C GLN A 270 3.32 -51.60 3.58
N ALA A 271 4.25 -50.90 4.20
CA ALA A 271 4.78 -51.28 5.51
C ALA A 271 3.79 -50.89 6.63
N SER A 272 3.80 -51.64 7.72
CA SER A 272 2.91 -51.41 8.86
C SER A 272 3.05 -50.01 9.53
N TYR A 273 4.10 -49.28 9.23
CA TYR A 273 4.34 -47.91 9.68
C TYR A 273 4.14 -46.86 8.60
N GLY A 274 3.68 -47.21 7.40
CA GLY A 274 3.49 -46.29 6.27
C GLY A 274 2.61 -45.09 6.63
N SER A 275 1.51 -45.30 7.34
CA SER A 275 0.58 -44.29 7.79
C SER A 275 1.13 -43.38 8.92
N LEU A 276 2.27 -43.73 9.53
CA LEU A 276 2.88 -43.03 10.62
C LEU A 276 4.01 -42.09 10.17
N ILE A 277 4.30 -42.08 8.87
CA ILE A 277 5.34 -41.20 8.30
C ILE A 277 4.88 -39.74 8.40
N SER A 278 5.70 -38.90 9.04
CA SER A 278 5.43 -37.46 9.18
C SER A 278 6.34 -36.60 8.33
N TYR A 279 7.60 -37.01 8.11
CA TYR A 279 8.49 -36.31 7.19
C TYR A 279 9.50 -37.25 6.51
N ILE A 280 10.02 -36.77 5.39
CA ILE A 280 11.13 -37.42 4.67
C ILE A 280 12.22 -36.38 4.44
N ASP A 281 13.44 -36.65 4.95
CA ASP A 281 14.58 -35.76 4.78
C ASP A 281 15.52 -36.33 3.70
N MET A 282 15.72 -35.53 2.64
CA MET A 282 16.59 -35.82 1.49
C MET A 282 17.87 -34.96 1.50
N ASN A 283 18.16 -34.23 2.58
CA ASN A 283 19.33 -33.34 2.65
C ASN A 283 20.66 -34.11 2.55
N GLN A 284 20.68 -35.38 2.91
CA GLN A 284 21.87 -36.21 2.88
C GLN A 284 22.11 -36.94 1.54
N GLY A 285 21.73 -36.31 0.42
CA GLY A 285 21.94 -36.82 -0.92
C GLY A 285 20.91 -37.89 -1.33
N THR A 286 21.38 -39.11 -1.60
CA THR A 286 20.51 -40.20 -2.10
C THR A 286 19.80 -40.97 -0.98
N ARG A 287 20.09 -40.72 0.27
CA ARG A 287 19.48 -41.40 1.42
C ARG A 287 18.23 -40.66 1.89
N ALA A 288 17.09 -41.34 1.88
CA ALA A 288 15.86 -40.84 2.49
C ALA A 288 15.82 -41.20 3.98
N ILE A 289 15.84 -40.19 4.85
CA ILE A 289 15.62 -40.38 6.29
C ILE A 289 14.13 -40.17 6.54
N VAL A 290 13.46 -41.18 7.06
CA VAL A 290 12.00 -41.15 7.30
C VAL A 290 11.77 -40.93 8.80
N GLY A 291 11.06 -39.85 9.13
CA GLY A 291 10.61 -39.60 10.49
C GLY A 291 9.18 -40.07 10.69
N LEU A 292 8.92 -40.61 11.85
CA LEU A 292 7.60 -41.10 12.26
C LEU A 292 6.97 -40.12 13.24
N THR A 293 5.65 -40.09 13.28
CA THR A 293 4.90 -39.32 14.28
C THR A 293 5.32 -39.74 15.70
N SER A 294 5.59 -38.80 16.58
CA SER A 294 5.98 -39.06 17.97
C SER A 294 4.97 -39.96 18.67
N GLY A 295 5.44 -41.11 19.19
CA GLY A 295 4.58 -42.13 19.79
C GLY A 295 4.48 -43.44 19.00
N ALA A 296 4.93 -43.46 17.74
CA ALA A 296 4.99 -44.67 16.95
C ALA A 296 6.24 -45.51 17.37
N HIS A 297 6.01 -46.54 18.14
CA HIS A 297 7.05 -47.56 18.39
C HIS A 297 6.98 -48.57 17.26
N THR A 298 7.97 -48.61 16.38
CA THR A 298 8.15 -49.70 15.43
C THR A 298 8.63 -50.91 16.19
N THR A 299 7.77 -51.90 16.39
CA THR A 299 8.20 -53.21 16.80
C THR A 299 8.94 -53.83 15.62
N SER A 300 10.26 -53.83 15.68
CA SER A 300 11.10 -54.56 14.72
C SER A 300 10.89 -56.06 14.94
N ALA A 301 10.11 -56.65 14.05
CA ALA A 301 9.97 -58.10 14.01
C ALA A 301 11.29 -58.68 13.45
N GLY A 302 12.12 -59.22 14.33
CA GLY A 302 13.31 -59.99 13.94
C GLY A 302 14.59 -59.55 14.66
N GLY A 303 14.69 -59.87 15.92
CA GLY A 303 15.94 -59.78 16.68
C GLY A 303 15.78 -60.41 18.06
N GLN A 304 16.32 -61.64 18.21
CA GLN A 304 16.34 -62.37 19.45
C GLN A 304 16.91 -61.55 20.61
N PRO A 305 16.37 -61.62 21.85
CA PRO A 305 16.91 -60.93 22.98
C PRO A 305 18.18 -61.65 23.46
N THR A 306 19.34 -61.03 23.29
CA THR A 306 20.52 -61.39 24.05
C THR A 306 20.37 -60.83 25.46
N THR A 307 20.14 -61.71 26.40
CA THR A 307 20.25 -61.46 27.84
C THR A 307 21.63 -60.96 28.20
N ALA A 308 21.77 -59.69 28.53
CA ALA A 308 22.89 -59.16 29.25
C ALA A 308 22.42 -58.80 30.68
N THR A 309 22.72 -59.73 31.61
CA THR A 309 22.66 -59.52 33.05
C THR A 309 23.66 -58.44 33.44
N GLY A 310 23.17 -57.30 33.88
CA GLY A 310 23.97 -56.25 34.46
C GLY A 310 23.19 -55.57 35.58
N ALA A 311 23.64 -55.74 36.80
CA ALA A 311 23.05 -55.28 38.04
C ALA A 311 22.89 -53.73 38.08
N PRO A 312 21.91 -53.21 38.83
CA PRO A 312 21.68 -51.78 38.92
C PRO A 312 22.67 -51.11 39.89
N PRO A 313 23.21 -49.94 39.61
CA PRO A 313 23.86 -49.13 40.61
C PRO A 313 22.84 -48.38 41.44
N THR A 314 22.72 -48.75 42.69
CA THR A 314 22.14 -48.00 43.80
C THR A 314 23.00 -46.78 44.10
N GLY A 315 22.41 -45.56 43.96
CA GLY A 315 23.00 -44.33 44.49
C GLY A 315 22.01 -43.17 44.29
N PRO A 316 21.69 -42.42 45.36
CA PRO A 316 20.68 -41.35 45.27
C PRO A 316 21.23 -40.13 44.54
N PRO A 317 20.38 -39.37 43.79
CA PRO A 317 20.82 -38.15 43.15
C PRO A 317 21.01 -37.06 44.21
N SER A 318 22.21 -36.52 44.23
CA SER A 318 22.62 -35.35 44.98
C SER A 318 21.90 -34.10 44.41
N GLU A 319 21.05 -33.50 45.24
CA GLU A 319 20.56 -32.15 45.04
C GLU A 319 21.74 -31.17 44.99
N LYS A 320 21.92 -30.52 43.87
CA LYS A 320 22.73 -29.30 43.76
C LYS A 320 21.84 -28.15 43.26
N LYS A 321 21.42 -27.33 44.24
CA LYS A 321 21.24 -25.88 44.21
C LYS A 321 21.24 -25.22 42.83
N VAL A 322 20.07 -24.82 42.41
CA VAL A 322 19.84 -23.72 41.48
C VAL A 322 18.94 -22.70 42.20
N ASP A 323 19.53 -21.96 43.16
CA ASP A 323 18.85 -20.88 43.88
C ASP A 323 19.81 -19.69 44.10
N HIS A 324 20.40 -19.15 43.01
CA HIS A 324 21.19 -17.93 43.15
C HIS A 324 20.99 -16.87 42.09
N ASP A 325 20.17 -17.09 41.03
CA ASP A 325 20.02 -16.12 39.98
C ASP A 325 18.67 -15.38 39.92
N LEU A 326 17.71 -15.74 40.78
CA LEU A 326 16.44 -15.04 40.88
C LEU A 326 16.45 -13.85 41.84
N ALA A 327 17.42 -13.78 42.76
CA ALA A 327 17.52 -12.67 43.71
C ALA A 327 18.26 -11.43 43.15
N ALA A 328 19.10 -11.60 42.13
CA ALA A 328 19.88 -10.50 41.52
C ALA A 328 19.06 -9.65 40.55
N ASN A 329 18.02 -10.19 39.96
CA ASN A 329 17.13 -9.45 39.04
C ASN A 329 16.01 -8.66 39.73
N ALA A 330 15.65 -9.02 40.95
CA ALA A 330 14.67 -8.28 41.72
C ALA A 330 15.23 -7.01 42.42
N ALA A 331 16.55 -6.95 42.63
CA ALA A 331 17.23 -5.80 43.22
C ALA A 331 17.54 -4.68 42.21
N ARG A 332 17.52 -4.96 40.92
CA ARG A 332 17.82 -3.99 39.86
C ARG A 332 16.60 -3.19 39.38
N MET A 333 15.42 -3.58 39.77
CA MET A 333 14.16 -2.86 39.45
C MET A 333 13.66 -1.90 40.56
N LYS A 334 14.37 -1.77 41.66
CA LYS A 334 13.99 -0.89 42.78
C LYS A 334 14.82 0.40 42.93
N ALA A 335 15.68 0.74 42.00
CA ALA A 335 16.49 1.94 42.03
C ALA A 335 16.32 2.78 40.78
N ASN A 336 15.11 3.27 40.54
CA ASN A 336 14.88 4.50 39.78
C ASN A 336 13.48 5.07 40.06
N PRO A 337 13.33 5.99 41.04
CA PRO A 337 12.14 6.77 41.19
C PRO A 337 12.38 8.13 40.52
N GLU A 338 11.75 8.41 39.40
CA GLU A 338 11.33 9.75 39.01
C GLU A 338 10.74 9.67 37.59
N VAL A 339 9.44 9.75 37.51
CA VAL A 339 8.67 10.73 36.78
C VAL A 339 7.20 10.48 37.10
N THR A 340 6.72 11.16 38.11
CA THR A 340 5.30 11.38 38.37
C THR A 340 4.80 12.43 37.41
N GLY A 341 3.84 12.04 36.57
CA GLY A 341 3.03 12.91 35.75
C GLY A 341 1.58 12.51 35.87
N THR A 342 0.92 13.17 36.79
CA THR A 342 -0.50 13.25 37.07
C THR A 342 -1.39 13.30 35.84
N LEU A 343 -2.36 12.41 35.71
CA LEU A 343 -3.63 12.73 35.05
C LEU A 343 -4.77 12.08 35.80
N GLU A 344 -5.55 12.97 36.30
CA GLU A 344 -6.74 12.80 37.13
C GLU A 344 -7.88 12.03 36.44
N ASN A 345 -8.46 11.23 37.25
CA ASN A 345 -9.73 10.58 37.22
C ASN A 345 -10.89 11.56 37.00
N LYS A 346 -11.80 11.29 36.07
CA LYS A 346 -13.16 11.84 36.12
C LYS A 346 -14.19 10.81 35.67
N THR A 347 -14.64 10.05 36.65
CA THR A 347 -15.90 9.33 36.68
C THR A 347 -17.08 10.29 36.77
N LYS A 348 -18.09 10.10 35.92
CA LYS A 348 -19.51 10.44 36.14
C LYS A 348 -20.32 9.59 35.16
N LYS A 349 -20.97 8.52 35.54
CA LYS A 349 -22.24 8.32 36.24
C LYS A 349 -23.34 9.20 35.65
N ASP A 350 -24.16 8.60 34.79
CA ASP A 350 -25.60 8.81 34.87
C ASP A 350 -26.35 7.59 34.32
N ARG A 351 -27.29 7.26 35.10
CA ARG A 351 -28.27 6.19 35.19
C ARG A 351 -29.63 6.78 34.79
N SER A 352 -30.39 6.08 34.00
CA SER A 352 -31.87 5.90 34.16
C SER A 352 -32.41 5.32 32.82
N ASP A 353 -32.92 4.09 32.87
CA ASP A 353 -34.32 3.73 33.04
C ASP A 353 -35.26 4.14 31.90
N ARG A 354 -35.81 3.17 31.26
CA ARG A 354 -37.23 2.79 31.03
C ARG A 354 -37.36 1.97 29.75
N SER A 355 -37.63 0.68 29.84
CA SER A 355 -38.90 -0.02 30.08
C SER A 355 -39.92 0.08 28.94
N THR A 356 -40.31 -1.15 28.50
CA THR A 356 -41.63 -1.58 27.99
C THR A 356 -42.03 -1.11 26.58
N THR A 357 -42.44 -1.94 25.65
CA THR A 357 -43.61 -2.80 25.62
C THR A 357 -43.72 -3.54 24.29
N ALA A 358 -43.86 -4.83 24.28
CA ALA A 358 -44.75 -5.76 23.62
C ALA A 358 -45.58 -5.32 22.38
N GLY A 359 -45.73 -6.28 21.46
CA GLY A 359 -46.78 -6.34 20.45
C GLY A 359 -46.34 -7.05 19.19
N ASN A 360 -46.29 -8.35 19.05
CA ASN A 360 -47.27 -9.35 18.69
C ASN A 360 -48.17 -8.98 17.49
N LYS A 361 -48.03 -9.75 16.39
CA LYS A 361 -48.99 -10.36 15.48
C LYS A 361 -48.32 -10.65 14.14
N SER A 362 -48.02 -11.93 13.77
CA SER A 362 -48.89 -12.88 13.09
C SER A 362 -49.72 -12.31 11.93
N ASP A 363 -49.38 -12.82 10.71
CA ASP A 363 -50.28 -13.47 9.77
C ASP A 363 -49.50 -13.81 8.48
N LYS A 364 -49.34 -15.05 8.11
CA LYS A 364 -50.16 -15.94 7.27
C LYS A 364 -50.51 -15.36 5.90
N SER A 365 -50.03 -16.01 4.93
CA SER A 365 -50.71 -16.81 3.89
C SER A 365 -49.90 -16.71 2.60
N GLN A 366 -49.39 -17.82 2.12
CA GLN A 366 -49.97 -18.78 1.16
C GLN A 366 -49.94 -18.31 -0.28
N THR A 367 -49.23 -19.16 -1.06
CA THR A 367 -49.72 -19.86 -2.26
C THR A 367 -49.65 -19.06 -3.56
N THR A 368 -48.95 -19.44 -4.58
CA THR A 368 -49.30 -20.44 -5.54
C THR A 368 -48.29 -20.50 -6.71
N ALA A 369 -47.98 -21.69 -7.10
CA ALA A 369 -47.33 -22.17 -8.31
C ALA A 369 -48.00 -21.73 -9.62
N ARG A 370 -47.19 -21.67 -10.72
CA ARG A 370 -47.47 -22.20 -12.09
C ARG A 370 -46.38 -21.70 -13.01
N ARG A 371 -45.47 -22.50 -13.53
CA ARG A 371 -45.52 -23.45 -14.65
C ARG A 371 -45.78 -22.80 -16.03
N LYS A 372 -44.87 -23.11 -16.94
CA LYS A 372 -44.88 -23.03 -18.41
C LYS A 372 -44.43 -21.70 -18.99
N GLN A 373 -43.47 -21.62 -19.86
CA GLN A 373 -43.05 -22.45 -21.01
C GLN A 373 -41.56 -22.25 -21.21
#